data_5aa61f7616ea2117ec890d6ce37e5c45
#
_entry.id   5aa61f7616ea2117ec890d6ce37e5c45
#
_cell.length_a   1.000
_cell.length_b   1.000
_cell.length_c   1.000
_cell.angle_alpha   90.00
_cell.angle_beta   90.00
_cell.angle_gamma   90.00
#
_symmetry.space_group_name_H-M   'P 1'
#
loop_
_entity.id
_entity.type
_entity.pdbx_description
1 polymer ?
#
loop_
_entity_poly.entity_id
_entity_poly.type
_entity_poly.pdbx_seq_one_letter_code
_entity_poly.pdbx_strand_id
1 'polypeptide(L)'
;MDATIVPKMQKHYPVLLKEIISVISPQHGGTFIDCTFGQGGYSKKILDFKNTKVIAIDRDLKTTKIANQLKENFEDRFIFKNIKFSQLSNIKLKNENIRGIIFDLGYS
;
A
#
# COMPACT_ATOMS: atom_id res chain seq x y z
N MET A 1 5.05 12.85 12.92
CA MET A 1 4.46 11.53 13.21
C MET A 1 5.24 10.46 12.48
N ASP A 2 5.60 9.43 13.18
CA ASP A 2 6.42 8.37 12.61
C ASP A 2 5.57 7.39 11.81
N ALA A 3 6.09 7.02 10.66
CA ALA A 3 5.45 5.99 9.86
C ALA A 3 5.76 4.61 10.42
N THR A 4 4.77 3.73 10.39
CA THR A 4 4.97 2.34 10.76
C THR A 4 5.41 1.56 9.53
N ILE A 5 6.53 0.87 9.65
CA ILE A 5 7.04 0.03 8.58
C ILE A 5 6.71 -1.41 8.92
N VAL A 6 5.93 -2.05 8.05
CA VAL A 6 5.47 -3.41 8.31
C VAL A 6 5.92 -4.33 7.19
N PRO A 7 6.92 -5.18 7.46
CA PRO A 7 7.35 -6.15 6.46
C PRO A 7 6.36 -7.32 6.36
N LYS A 8 6.13 -7.77 5.14
CA LYS A 8 5.34 -8.98 4.89
C LYS A 8 6.28 -10.17 5.00
N MET A 9 6.19 -10.88 6.10
CA MET A 9 7.12 -11.97 6.41
C MET A 9 6.85 -13.24 5.61
N GLN A 10 5.59 -13.51 5.29
CA GLN A 10 5.18 -14.74 4.63
C GLN A 10 4.23 -14.39 3.49
N LYS A 11 4.58 -14.75 2.28
CA LYS A 11 3.79 -14.29 1.12
C LYS A 11 2.52 -15.09 0.86
N HIS A 12 2.24 -16.16 1.59
CA HIS A 12 1.06 -17.00 1.34
C HIS A 12 0.13 -17.12 2.53
N TYR A 13 0.24 -16.25 3.51
CA TYR A 13 -0.63 -16.32 4.67
C TYR A 13 -1.63 -15.17 4.68
N PRO A 14 -2.87 -15.41 4.21
CA PRO A 14 -3.91 -14.35 4.23
C PRO A 14 -4.16 -13.80 5.63
N VAL A 15 -3.90 -14.60 6.65
CA VAL A 15 -4.04 -14.18 8.03
C VAL A 15 -3.20 -12.95 8.36
N LEU A 16 -2.05 -12.79 7.69
CA LEU A 16 -1.19 -11.65 7.90
C LEU A 16 -1.82 -10.32 7.49
N LEU A 17 -2.74 -10.34 6.54
CA LEU A 17 -3.44 -9.12 6.16
C LEU A 17 -4.15 -8.52 7.36
N LYS A 18 -4.84 -9.33 8.13
CA LYS A 18 -5.58 -8.87 9.31
C LYS A 18 -4.65 -8.28 10.36
N GLU A 19 -3.54 -8.97 10.64
CA GLU A 19 -2.58 -8.51 11.63
C GLU A 19 -1.92 -7.20 11.20
N ILE A 20 -1.53 -7.10 9.93
CA ILE A 20 -0.90 -5.89 9.41
C ILE A 20 -1.86 -4.71 9.47
N ILE A 21 -3.11 -4.91 9.09
CA ILE A 21 -4.12 -3.85 9.17
C ILE A 21 -4.30 -3.41 10.62
N SER A 22 -4.29 -4.34 11.55
CA SER A 22 -4.38 -4.00 12.99
C SER A 22 -3.21 -3.13 13.43
N VAL A 23 -2.00 -3.44 12.97
CA VAL A 23 -0.79 -2.70 13.37
C VAL A 23 -0.79 -1.29 12.79
N ILE A 24 -1.12 -1.12 11.52
CA ILE A 24 -1.08 0.20 10.89
C ILE A 24 -2.27 1.08 11.24
N SER A 25 -3.32 0.49 11.78
CA SER A 25 -4.48 1.21 12.33
C SER A 25 -5.07 2.23 11.35
N PRO A 26 -5.55 1.81 10.17
CA PRO A 26 -6.05 2.74 9.16
C PRO A 26 -7.34 3.45 9.58
N GLN A 27 -8.00 3.00 10.66
CA GLN A 27 -9.18 3.67 11.17
C GLN A 27 -8.89 5.10 11.60
N HIS A 28 -7.63 5.46 11.82
CA HIS A 28 -7.22 6.82 12.16
C HIS A 28 -6.92 7.68 10.93
N GLY A 29 -7.12 7.14 9.74
CA GLY A 29 -6.83 7.85 8.50
C GLY A 29 -5.35 7.91 8.18
N GLY A 30 -5.01 8.69 7.17
CA GLY A 30 -3.62 8.91 6.78
C GLY A 30 -3.27 8.27 5.45
N THR A 31 -2.02 8.44 5.05
CA THR A 31 -1.50 7.92 3.80
C THR A 31 -0.61 6.71 4.06
N PHE A 32 -0.78 5.68 3.27
CA PHE A 32 -0.02 4.44 3.40
C PHE A 32 0.63 4.13 2.06
N ILE A 33 1.85 3.61 2.12
CA ILE A 33 2.57 3.18 0.92
C ILE A 33 2.53 1.66 0.88
N ASP A 34 1.99 1.11 -0.21
CA ASP A 34 1.88 -0.32 -0.41
C ASP A 34 2.88 -0.77 -1.46
N CYS A 35 4.01 -1.33 -1.00
CA CYS A 35 5.06 -1.83 -1.87
C CYS A 35 4.87 -3.30 -2.25
N THR A 36 3.73 -3.88 -1.86
CA THR A 36 3.41 -5.28 -2.14
C THR A 36 2.17 -5.41 -2.98
N PHE A 37 1.89 -4.41 -3.81
CA PHE A 37 0.55 -4.25 -4.39
C PHE A 37 -0.05 -5.55 -4.93
N GLY A 38 0.62 -6.24 -5.85
CA GLY A 38 0.18 -7.53 -6.36
C GLY A 38 -1.30 -7.55 -6.75
N GLN A 39 -2.10 -8.28 -6.00
CA GLN A 39 -3.54 -8.39 -6.23
C GLN A 39 -4.35 -7.28 -5.56
N GLY A 40 -3.69 -6.33 -4.93
CA GLY A 40 -4.36 -5.17 -4.35
C GLY A 40 -4.98 -5.41 -2.98
N GLY A 41 -4.66 -6.54 -2.34
CA GLY A 41 -5.31 -6.91 -1.08
C GLY A 41 -5.14 -5.90 0.04
N TYR A 42 -3.91 -5.47 0.30
CA TYR A 42 -3.66 -4.49 1.36
C TYR A 42 -4.23 -3.12 1.00
N SER A 43 -4.00 -2.68 -0.23
CA SER A 43 -4.49 -1.37 -0.68
C SER A 43 -6.01 -1.28 -0.56
N LYS A 44 -6.72 -2.29 -1.03
CA LYS A 44 -8.18 -2.28 -0.97
C LYS A 44 -8.67 -2.25 0.46
N LYS A 45 -8.05 -3.05 1.33
CA LYS A 45 -8.46 -3.13 2.74
C LYS A 45 -8.25 -1.80 3.44
N ILE A 46 -7.12 -1.14 3.18
CA ILE A 46 -6.85 0.18 3.76
C ILE A 46 -7.87 1.20 3.26
N LEU A 47 -8.15 1.19 1.96
CA LEU A 47 -9.05 2.17 1.35
C LEU A 47 -10.50 2.00 1.79
N ASP A 48 -10.87 0.84 2.34
CA ASP A 48 -12.19 0.64 2.94
C ASP A 48 -12.39 1.51 4.18
N PHE A 49 -11.32 2.00 4.78
CA PHE A 49 -11.41 2.93 5.90
C PHE A 49 -11.46 4.36 5.38
N LYS A 50 -12.27 5.19 6.04
CA LYS A 50 -12.42 6.59 5.65
C LYS A 50 -11.14 7.37 5.88
N ASN A 51 -10.94 8.41 5.09
CA ASN A 51 -9.82 9.35 5.26
C ASN A 51 -8.45 8.69 5.09
N THR A 52 -8.40 7.59 4.34
CA THR A 52 -7.15 6.94 3.99
C THR A 52 -6.81 7.21 2.54
N LYS A 53 -5.50 7.19 2.27
CA LYS A 53 -4.96 7.30 0.92
C LYS A 53 -3.87 6.26 0.78
N VAL A 54 -3.77 5.63 -0.38
CA VAL A 54 -2.74 4.63 -0.64
C VAL A 54 -1.94 5.03 -1.86
N ILE A 55 -0.63 4.99 -1.71
CA ILE A 55 0.31 5.10 -2.81
C ILE A 55 0.88 3.70 -2.98
N ALA A 56 0.45 3.02 -4.03
CA ALA A 56 0.88 1.65 -4.29
C ALA A 56 1.96 1.64 -5.35
N ILE A 57 2.95 0.78 -5.16
CA ILE A 57 3.99 0.61 -6.16
C ILE A 57 4.14 -0.86 -6.52
N ASP A 58 4.38 -1.11 -7.80
CA ASP A 58 4.66 -2.44 -8.30
C ASP A 58 5.32 -2.29 -9.67
N ARG A 59 6.38 -3.03 -9.89
CA ARG A 59 7.06 -3.01 -11.19
C ARG A 59 6.42 -3.95 -12.20
N ASP A 60 5.53 -4.81 -11.77
CA ASP A 60 4.89 -5.79 -12.66
C ASP A 60 3.70 -5.15 -13.37
N LEU A 61 3.78 -5.05 -14.68
CA LEU A 61 2.72 -4.47 -15.50
C LEU A 61 1.42 -5.27 -15.42
N LYS A 62 1.49 -6.53 -15.02
CA LYS A 62 0.28 -7.37 -14.90
C LYS A 62 -0.66 -6.85 -13.82
N THR A 63 -0.17 -6.06 -12.89
CA THR A 63 -1.00 -5.52 -11.82
C THR A 63 -1.77 -4.27 -12.23
N THR A 64 -1.51 -3.73 -13.41
CA THR A 64 -2.10 -2.47 -13.86
C THR A 64 -3.63 -2.54 -13.94
N LYS A 65 -4.16 -3.67 -14.35
CA LYS A 65 -5.62 -3.83 -14.45
C LYS A 65 -6.30 -3.70 -13.09
N ILE A 66 -5.72 -4.33 -12.08
CA ILE A 66 -6.24 -4.25 -10.71
C ILE A 66 -6.10 -2.82 -10.18
N ALA A 67 -4.96 -2.18 -10.46
CA ALA A 67 -4.71 -0.80 -10.06
C ALA A 67 -5.75 0.14 -10.67
N ASN A 68 -6.09 -0.05 -11.95
CA ASN A 68 -7.08 0.77 -12.61
C ASN A 68 -8.47 0.62 -11.99
N GLN A 69 -8.82 -0.59 -11.57
CA GLN A 69 -10.09 -0.84 -10.89
C GLN A 69 -10.17 -0.09 -9.56
N LEU A 70 -9.08 -0.11 -8.79
CA LEU A 70 -9.01 0.62 -7.54
C LEU A 70 -9.06 2.13 -7.77
N LYS A 71 -8.42 2.60 -8.82
CA LYS A 71 -8.44 4.01 -9.17
C LYS A 71 -9.85 4.48 -9.50
N GLU A 72 -10.61 3.67 -10.22
CA GLU A 72 -12.00 3.99 -10.51
C GLU A 72 -12.85 4.08 -9.25
N ASN A 73 -12.62 3.17 -8.30
CA ASN A 73 -13.44 3.10 -7.09
C ASN A 73 -13.06 4.14 -6.04
N PHE A 74 -11.78 4.49 -5.96
CA PHE A 74 -11.29 5.35 -4.87
C PHE A 74 -10.70 6.68 -5.34
N GLU A 75 -10.61 6.87 -6.63
CA GLU A 75 -10.20 8.14 -7.26
C GLU A 75 -8.88 8.68 -6.71
N ASP A 76 -8.85 9.92 -6.23
CA ASP A 76 -7.61 10.55 -5.73
C ASP A 76 -7.04 9.88 -4.50
N ARG A 77 -7.79 9.03 -3.83
CA ARG A 77 -7.31 8.33 -2.66
C ARG A 77 -6.38 7.17 -3.01
N PHE A 78 -6.31 6.79 -4.28
CA PHE A 78 -5.44 5.72 -4.73
C PHE A 78 -4.52 6.20 -5.85
N ILE A 79 -3.22 6.12 -5.61
CA ILE A 79 -2.19 6.46 -6.59
C ILE A 79 -1.35 5.23 -6.85
N PHE A 80 -1.17 4.88 -8.11
CA PHE A 80 -0.35 3.73 -8.48
C PHE A 80 0.88 4.19 -9.26
N LYS A 81 2.04 3.68 -8.86
CA LYS A 81 3.30 3.94 -9.54
C LYS A 81 3.92 2.62 -10.00
N ASN A 82 4.17 2.51 -11.29
CA ASN A 82 4.80 1.32 -11.84
C ASN A 82 6.32 1.48 -11.77
N ILE A 83 6.85 1.35 -10.56
CA ILE A 83 8.27 1.53 -10.29
C ILE A 83 8.75 0.42 -9.35
N LYS A 84 10.08 0.30 -9.24
CA LYS A 84 10.70 -0.60 -8.28
C LYS A 84 10.72 0.03 -6.89
N PHE A 85 10.75 -0.80 -5.86
CA PHE A 85 10.88 -0.32 -4.49
C PHE A 85 12.09 0.59 -4.31
N SER A 86 13.21 0.28 -4.98
CA SER A 86 14.43 1.10 -4.90
C SER A 86 14.23 2.53 -5.41
N GLN A 87 13.17 2.78 -6.17
CA GLN A 87 12.86 4.10 -6.71
C GLN A 87 11.89 4.87 -5.81
N LEU A 88 11.54 4.32 -4.67
CA LEU A 88 10.57 4.93 -3.76
C LEU A 88 10.97 6.34 -3.34
N SER A 89 12.27 6.58 -3.13
CA SER A 89 12.77 7.89 -2.75
C SER A 89 12.52 8.98 -3.81
N ASN A 90 12.24 8.57 -5.05
CA ASN A 90 11.94 9.51 -6.12
C ASN A 90 10.48 9.98 -6.12
N ILE A 91 9.64 9.35 -5.29
CA ILE A 91 8.25 9.78 -5.16
C ILE A 91 8.21 11.01 -4.27
N LYS A 92 7.56 12.04 -4.76
CA LYS A 92 7.38 13.25 -3.95
C LYS A 92 6.27 13.00 -2.95
N LEU A 93 6.65 12.92 -1.68
CA LEU A 93 5.72 12.68 -0.58
C LEU A 93 5.46 13.94 0.23
N LYS A 94 5.77 15.08 -0.34
CA LYS A 94 5.57 16.37 0.31
C LYS A 94 4.08 16.56 0.61
N ASN A 95 3.79 16.98 1.83
CA ASN A 95 2.43 17.22 2.31
C ASN A 95 1.61 15.94 2.55
N GLU A 96 2.25 14.77 2.48
CA GLU A 96 1.58 13.53 2.81
C GLU A 96 1.84 13.15 4.27
N ASN A 97 0.79 12.73 4.95
CA ASN A 97 0.90 12.20 6.30
C ASN A 97 1.12 10.69 6.22
N ILE A 98 2.35 10.28 5.99
CA ILE A 98 2.68 8.85 5.83
C ILE A 98 2.59 8.16 7.17
N ARG A 99 1.62 7.26 7.31
CA ARG A 99 1.37 6.53 8.53
C ARG A 99 1.95 5.12 8.52
N GLY A 100 2.17 4.55 7.35
CA GLY A 100 2.72 3.21 7.25
C GLY A 100 3.26 2.90 5.88
N ILE A 101 4.22 2.00 5.84
CA ILE A 101 4.80 1.46 4.61
C ILE A 101 4.77 -0.06 4.73
N ILE A 102 4.11 -0.70 3.77
CA ILE A 102 4.01 -2.16 3.73
C ILE A 102 4.90 -2.67 2.62
N PHE A 103 5.79 -3.59 2.92
CA PHE A 103 6.66 -4.15 1.90
C PHE A 103 6.94 -5.64 2.16
N ASP A 104 7.31 -6.34 1.09
CA ASP A 104 7.63 -7.76 1.13
C ASP A 104 9.14 -7.89 1.26
N LEU A 105 9.60 -8.68 2.23
CA LEU A 105 11.03 -8.91 2.43
C LEU A 105 11.64 -9.78 1.33
N GLY A 106 10.82 -10.31 0.44
CA GLY A 106 11.33 -10.96 -0.75
C GLY A 106 11.96 -12.32 -0.52
N TYR A 107 11.46 -13.08 0.40
CA TYR A 107 11.85 -14.48 0.53
C TYR A 107 11.29 -15.23 -0.67
N SER A 108 12.15 -15.64 -1.51
CA SER A 108 11.75 -16.42 -2.68
C SER A 108 12.07 -17.89 -2.46
#